data_1523054066b55cb51d4bfc8d87282205
#
_entry.id   1523054066b55cb51d4bfc8d87282205
#
_cell.length_a   1.000
_cell.length_b   1.000
_cell.length_c   1.000
_cell.angle_alpha   90.00
_cell.angle_beta   90.00
_cell.angle_gamma   90.00
#
_symmetry.space_group_name_H-M   'P 1'
#
loop_
_entity.id
_entity.type
_entity.pdbx_description
1 polymer ?
#
loop_
_entity_poly.entity_id
_entity_poly.type
_entity_poly.pdbx_seq_one_letter_code
_entity_poly.pdbx_strand_id
1 'polypeptide(L)'
;MHKIVVLGASPNPERVSYKAVKSLIRRNYPVVPIGIRPGIIQSLPIVTGKPVIDEIHTLLLYIGPARQKEYYDYIISLKPKRIIFNPGTENSELINLCKENKIEVKIGRAHV
;
A
#
# COMPACT_ATOMS: atom_id res chain seq x y z
N MET A 1 17.32 -4.12 -1.39
CA MET A 1 16.14 -4.61 -0.69
C MET A 1 14.90 -3.93 -1.26
N HIS A 2 13.81 -4.66 -1.38
CA HIS A 2 12.59 -4.16 -2.02
C HIS A 2 11.87 -3.12 -1.17
N LYS A 3 11.65 -1.93 -1.74
CA LYS A 3 10.87 -0.89 -1.09
C LYS A 3 9.38 -1.24 -1.17
N ILE A 4 8.70 -1.15 -0.04
CA ILE A 4 7.28 -1.49 0.07
C ILE A 4 6.51 -0.26 0.55
N VAL A 5 5.45 0.07 -0.19
CA VAL A 5 4.49 1.11 0.21
C VAL A 5 3.27 0.41 0.79
N VAL A 6 2.83 0.83 1.96
CA VAL A 6 1.56 0.39 2.54
C VAL A 6 0.57 1.53 2.40
N LEU A 7 -0.37 1.40 1.48
CA LEU A 7 -1.39 2.43 1.21
C LEU A 7 -2.68 2.10 1.96
N GLY A 8 -3.06 2.97 2.86
CA GLY A 8 -4.15 2.75 3.79
C GLY A 8 -3.64 2.39 5.19
N ALA A 9 -2.43 2.84 5.53
CA ALA A 9 -1.86 2.63 6.85
C ALA A 9 -2.67 3.36 7.92
N SER A 10 -2.75 2.77 9.11
CA SER A 10 -3.50 3.32 10.23
C SER A 10 -2.64 3.34 11.49
N PRO A 11 -2.77 4.38 12.32
CA PRO A 11 -2.08 4.40 13.62
C PRO A 11 -2.74 3.51 14.67
N ASN A 12 -3.90 2.93 14.35
CA ASN A 12 -4.63 2.04 15.26
C ASN A 12 -3.99 0.64 15.26
N PRO A 13 -3.43 0.17 16.41
CA PRO A 13 -2.77 -1.14 16.47
C PRO A 13 -3.66 -2.33 16.15
N GLU A 14 -4.98 -2.16 16.22
CA GLU A 14 -5.93 -3.23 15.91
C GLU A 14 -6.11 -3.46 14.41
N ARG A 15 -5.71 -2.50 13.59
CA ARG A 15 -5.89 -2.60 12.15
C ARG A 15 -4.86 -3.53 11.51
N VAL A 16 -5.32 -4.27 10.50
CA VAL A 16 -4.45 -5.19 9.75
C VAL A 16 -3.29 -4.45 9.11
N SER A 17 -3.54 -3.25 8.58
CA SER A 17 -2.48 -2.45 7.96
C SER A 17 -1.38 -2.05 8.95
N TYR A 18 -1.74 -1.75 10.19
CA TYR A 18 -0.77 -1.46 11.24
C TYR A 18 0.13 -2.67 11.49
N LYS A 19 -0.49 -3.85 11.62
CA LYS A 19 0.24 -5.10 11.87
C LYS A 19 1.17 -5.44 10.71
N ALA A 20 0.73 -5.16 9.49
CA ALA A 20 1.56 -5.37 8.30
C ALA A 20 2.80 -4.48 8.32
N VAL A 21 2.64 -3.19 8.59
CA VAL A 21 3.77 -2.25 8.69
C VAL A 21 4.74 -2.70 9.77
N LYS A 22 4.21 -3.05 10.94
CA LYS A 22 5.03 -3.53 12.06
C LYS A 22 5.84 -4.76 11.69
N SER A 23 5.23 -5.72 11.00
CA SER A 23 5.91 -6.94 10.56
C SER A 23 7.02 -6.63 9.56
N LEU A 24 6.76 -5.73 8.62
CA LEU A 24 7.76 -5.35 7.62
C LEU A 24 8.97 -4.64 8.25
N ILE A 25 8.71 -3.76 9.22
CA ILE A 25 9.77 -3.09 9.96
C ILE A 25 10.65 -4.12 10.67
N ARG A 26 10.04 -5.11 11.34
CA ARG A 26 10.77 -6.16 12.04
C ARG A 26 11.65 -6.99 11.11
N ARG A 27 11.24 -7.12 9.84
CA ARG A 27 12.00 -7.85 8.83
C ARG A 27 13.01 -6.97 8.10
N ASN A 28 13.15 -5.74 8.54
CA ASN A 28 14.10 -4.76 7.97
C ASN A 28 13.82 -4.37 6.52
N TYR A 29 12.56 -4.43 6.09
CA TYR A 29 12.18 -3.92 4.78
C TYR A 29 12.11 -2.38 4.81
N PRO A 30 12.54 -1.70 3.74
CA PRO A 30 12.24 -0.29 3.58
C PRO A 30 10.73 -0.12 3.35
N VAL A 31 10.03 0.49 4.31
CA VAL A 31 8.58 0.62 4.30
C VAL A 31 8.20 2.10 4.33
N VAL A 32 7.24 2.47 3.48
CA VAL A 32 6.62 3.79 3.52
C VAL A 32 5.15 3.61 3.82
N PRO A 33 4.69 3.90 5.04
CA PRO A 33 3.27 3.83 5.35
C PRO A 33 2.59 5.14 4.94
N ILE A 34 1.54 5.03 4.13
CA ILE A 34 0.75 6.19 3.69
C ILE A 34 -0.67 6.01 4.19
N GLY A 35 -1.19 7.01 4.88
CA GLY A 35 -2.53 6.95 5.45
C GLY A 35 -3.22 8.30 5.48
N ILE A 36 -4.49 8.27 5.87
CA ILE A 36 -5.31 9.47 5.97
C ILE A 36 -4.97 10.25 7.23
N ARG A 37 -4.64 9.53 8.32
CA ARG A 37 -4.36 10.12 9.61
C ARG A 37 -2.88 10.07 9.91
N PRO A 38 -2.32 11.14 10.50
CA PRO A 38 -0.94 11.08 10.98
C PRO A 38 -0.84 10.12 12.17
N GLY A 39 0.36 9.65 12.42
CA GLY A 39 0.62 8.75 13.53
C GLY A 39 1.98 8.11 13.36
N ILE A 40 2.30 7.21 14.28
CA ILE A 40 3.61 6.55 14.30
C ILE A 40 3.41 5.05 14.49
N ILE A 41 4.12 4.26 13.69
CA ILE A 41 4.13 2.81 13.83
C ILE A 41 5.59 2.39 14.07
N GLN A 42 5.90 1.91 15.28
CA GLN A 42 7.26 1.48 15.63
C GLN A 42 8.32 2.51 15.23
N SER A 43 8.14 3.76 15.65
CA SER A 43 9.03 4.90 15.35
C SER A 43 8.96 5.41 13.92
N LEU A 44 8.19 4.76 13.04
CA LEU A 44 8.07 5.18 11.65
C LEU A 44 6.83 6.04 11.48
N PRO A 45 6.97 7.32 11.07
CA PRO A 45 5.79 8.18 10.89
C PRO A 45 4.97 7.78 9.67
N ILE A 46 3.65 7.85 9.81
CA ILE A 46 2.73 7.68 8.69
C ILE A 46 2.76 8.97 7.87
N VAL A 47 2.97 8.82 6.57
CA VAL A 47 2.93 9.95 5.63
C VAL A 47 1.51 10.17 5.18
N THR A 48 1.03 11.40 5.22
CA THR A 48 -0.30 11.74 4.74
C THR A 48 -0.23 12.39 3.36
N GLY A 49 -1.38 12.46 2.68
CA GLY A 49 -1.44 13.03 1.33
C GLY A 49 -1.03 12.02 0.27
N LYS A 50 -0.45 12.53 -0.81
CA LYS A 50 -0.04 11.72 -1.96
C LYS A 50 1.43 11.99 -2.28
N PRO A 51 2.36 11.52 -1.44
CA PRO A 51 3.79 11.80 -1.66
C PRO A 51 4.32 11.08 -2.89
N VAL A 52 5.29 11.69 -3.54
CA VAL A 52 6.01 11.06 -4.65
C VAL A 52 7.05 10.11 -4.06
N ILE A 53 6.99 8.86 -4.46
CA ILE A 53 7.89 7.82 -3.97
C ILE A 53 8.44 7.06 -5.17
N ASP A 54 9.76 6.98 -5.27
CA ASP A 54 10.44 6.30 -6.37
C ASP A 54 10.78 4.85 -6.03
N GLU A 55 10.95 4.05 -7.07
CA GLU A 55 11.49 2.69 -6.98
C GLU A 55 10.70 1.78 -6.05
N ILE A 56 9.38 1.81 -6.16
CA ILE A 56 8.51 0.94 -5.38
C ILE A 56 8.51 -0.45 -5.98
N HIS A 57 8.89 -1.44 -5.18
CA HIS A 57 8.76 -2.83 -5.62
C HIS A 57 7.32 -3.31 -5.45
N THR A 58 6.73 -3.10 -4.29
CA THR A 58 5.40 -3.62 -3.98
C THR A 58 4.58 -2.56 -3.27
N LEU A 59 3.34 -2.38 -3.73
CA LEU A 59 2.35 -1.56 -3.05
C LEU A 59 1.32 -2.50 -2.42
N LEU A 60 1.19 -2.44 -1.10
CA LEU A 60 0.18 -3.19 -0.36
C LEU A 60 -1.04 -2.30 -0.17
N LEU A 61 -2.17 -2.71 -0.75
CA LEU A 61 -3.40 -1.92 -0.72
C LEU A 61 -4.30 -2.35 0.42
N TYR A 62 -4.66 -1.40 1.28
CA TYR A 62 -5.56 -1.60 2.42
C TYR A 62 -6.75 -0.64 2.39
N ILE A 63 -6.98 0.05 1.27
CA ILE A 63 -8.13 0.95 1.09
C ILE A 63 -9.25 0.17 0.45
N GLY A 64 -10.47 0.25 1.00
CA GLY A 64 -11.63 -0.43 0.44
C GLY A 64 -12.05 0.16 -0.91
N PRO A 65 -12.78 -0.64 -1.75
CA PRO A 65 -13.12 -0.22 -3.11
C PRO A 65 -13.85 1.11 -3.22
N ALA A 66 -14.73 1.41 -2.27
CA ALA A 66 -15.50 2.65 -2.28
C ALA A 66 -14.63 3.92 -2.24
N ARG A 67 -13.43 3.80 -1.69
CA ARG A 67 -12.51 4.94 -1.52
C ARG A 67 -11.31 4.89 -2.46
N GLN A 68 -11.16 3.82 -3.22
CA GLN A 68 -10.00 3.64 -4.09
C GLN A 68 -9.98 4.59 -5.28
N LYS A 69 -11.13 5.02 -5.76
CA LYS A 69 -11.22 5.80 -7.00
C LYS A 69 -10.38 7.07 -6.95
N GLU A 70 -10.37 7.75 -5.82
CA GLU A 70 -9.58 8.97 -5.66
C GLU A 70 -8.07 8.70 -5.67
N TYR A 71 -7.65 7.43 -5.58
CA TYR A 71 -6.25 7.03 -5.58
C TYR A 71 -5.80 6.38 -6.88
N TYR A 72 -6.70 6.20 -7.84
CA TYR A 72 -6.35 5.49 -9.10
C TYR A 72 -5.15 6.14 -9.79
N ASP A 73 -5.24 7.43 -10.08
CA ASP A 73 -4.18 8.14 -10.79
C ASP A 73 -2.88 8.14 -9.98
N TYR A 74 -3.01 8.28 -8.67
CA TYR A 74 -1.86 8.27 -7.78
C TYR A 74 -1.14 6.91 -7.83
N ILE A 75 -1.88 5.82 -7.69
CA ILE A 75 -1.30 4.46 -7.73
C ILE A 75 -0.57 4.24 -9.05
N ILE A 76 -1.20 4.59 -10.16
CA ILE A 76 -0.58 4.42 -11.48
C ILE A 76 0.67 5.30 -11.61
N SER A 77 0.62 6.53 -11.09
CA SER A 77 1.76 7.45 -11.14
C SER A 77 2.97 6.96 -10.35
N LEU A 78 2.74 6.19 -9.29
CA LEU A 78 3.81 5.63 -8.48
C LEU A 78 4.59 4.53 -9.20
N LYS A 79 4.00 3.90 -10.21
CA LYS A 79 4.63 2.84 -11.01
C LYS A 79 5.25 1.73 -10.16
N PRO A 80 4.50 1.16 -9.20
CA PRO A 80 5.03 0.01 -8.47
C PRO A 80 5.24 -1.16 -9.43
N LYS A 81 6.19 -2.02 -9.15
CA LYS A 81 6.36 -3.23 -9.97
C LYS A 81 5.19 -4.17 -9.79
N ARG A 82 4.64 -4.25 -8.58
CA ARG A 82 3.45 -5.03 -8.30
C ARG A 82 2.58 -4.38 -7.24
N ILE A 83 1.29 -4.72 -7.26
CA ILE A 83 0.33 -4.32 -6.25
C ILE A 83 -0.32 -5.58 -5.69
N ILE A 84 -0.51 -5.60 -4.38
CA ILE A 84 -1.23 -6.68 -3.70
C ILE A 84 -2.53 -6.13 -3.15
N PHE A 85 -3.65 -6.70 -3.64
CA PHE A 85 -4.98 -6.38 -3.14
C PHE A 85 -5.26 -7.25 -1.93
N ASN A 86 -5.12 -6.70 -0.75
CA ASN A 86 -5.40 -7.44 0.48
C ASN A 86 -6.89 -7.73 0.62
N PRO A 87 -7.29 -8.73 1.43
CA PRO A 87 -8.71 -9.08 1.56
C PRO A 87 -9.59 -7.87 1.85
N GLY A 88 -10.67 -7.72 1.09
CA GLY A 88 -11.59 -6.60 1.20
C GLY A 88 -11.27 -5.42 0.31
N THR A 89 -10.16 -5.44 -0.43
CA THR A 89 -9.78 -4.35 -1.34
C THR A 89 -10.00 -4.70 -2.81
N GLU A 90 -10.44 -5.90 -3.11
CA GLU A 90 -10.60 -6.38 -4.48
C GLU A 90 -11.52 -5.47 -5.28
N ASN A 91 -11.05 -5.04 -6.43
CA ASN A 91 -11.76 -4.07 -7.27
C ASN A 91 -11.34 -4.29 -8.72
N SER A 92 -12.24 -4.85 -9.52
CA SER A 92 -11.94 -5.21 -10.90
C SER A 92 -11.53 -4.01 -11.76
N GLU A 93 -12.10 -2.84 -11.51
CA GLU A 93 -11.75 -1.63 -12.26
C GLU A 93 -10.28 -1.26 -12.04
N LEU A 94 -9.84 -1.22 -10.79
CA LEU A 94 -8.45 -0.90 -10.48
C LEU A 94 -7.50 -2.03 -10.91
N ILE A 95 -7.92 -3.28 -10.77
CA ILE A 95 -7.11 -4.42 -11.23
C ILE A 95 -6.84 -4.30 -12.73
N ASN A 96 -7.88 -4.01 -13.51
CA ASN A 96 -7.71 -3.85 -14.95
C ASN A 96 -6.82 -2.66 -15.31
N LEU A 97 -7.01 -1.54 -14.60
CA LEU A 97 -6.19 -0.36 -14.79
C LEU A 97 -4.71 -0.64 -14.52
N CYS A 98 -4.42 -1.38 -13.46
CA CYS A 98 -3.06 -1.78 -13.12
C CYS A 98 -2.46 -2.66 -14.23
N LYS A 99 -3.22 -3.64 -14.71
CA LYS A 99 -2.75 -4.52 -15.77
C LYS A 99 -2.47 -3.76 -17.07
N GLU A 100 -3.32 -2.80 -17.42
CA GLU A 100 -3.12 -1.94 -18.58
C GLU A 100 -1.84 -1.13 -18.49
N ASN A 101 -1.41 -0.82 -17.27
CA ASN A 101 -0.20 -0.05 -17.01
C ASN A 101 1.00 -0.93 -16.62
N LYS A 102 0.92 -2.22 -16.93
CA LYS A 102 2.00 -3.18 -16.72
C LYS A 102 2.44 -3.32 -15.27
N ILE A 103 1.53 -3.15 -14.34
CA ILE A 103 1.73 -3.41 -12.93
C ILE A 103 1.26 -4.83 -12.64
N GLU A 104 2.13 -5.67 -12.09
CA GLU A 104 1.76 -7.02 -11.72
C GLU A 104 0.73 -6.98 -10.59
N VAL A 105 -0.33 -7.78 -10.71
CA VAL A 105 -1.42 -7.81 -9.73
C VAL A 105 -1.39 -9.13 -8.97
N LYS A 106 -1.42 -9.04 -7.65
CA LYS A 106 -1.64 -10.17 -6.74
C LYS A 106 -2.89 -9.91 -5.92
N ILE A 107 -3.65 -10.94 -5.64
CA ILE A 107 -4.88 -10.86 -4.85
C ILE A 107 -4.74 -11.79 -3.66
N GLY A 108 -5.11 -11.31 -2.47
CA GLY A 108 -5.05 -12.07 -1.24
C GLY A 108 -4.12 -11.43 -0.23
N ARG A 109 -3.73 -12.22 0.77
CA ARG A 109 -2.85 -11.70 1.81
C ARG A 109 -1.44 -11.46 1.28
N ALA A 110 -0.83 -10.37 1.75
CA ALA A 110 0.53 -10.04 1.37
C ALA A 110 1.52 -11.06 1.93
N HIS A 111 2.38 -11.55 1.06
CA HIS A 111 3.53 -12.38 1.43
C HIS A 111 4.78 -11.68 0.91
N VAL A 112 5.49 -11.05 1.80
CA VAL A 112 6.72 -10.31 1.47
C VAL A 112 7.91 -10.80 2.28
#